data_8d680812d2873814dbc11a0d4ee50c63
#
_entry.id   8d680812d2873814dbc11a0d4ee50c63
#
_cell.length_a   1.000
_cell.length_b   1.000
_cell.length_c   1.000
_cell.angle_alpha   90.00
_cell.angle_beta   90.00
_cell.angle_gamma   90.00
#
_symmetry.space_group_name_H-M   'P 1'
#
loop_
_entity.id
_entity.type
_entity.pdbx_description
1 polymer ?
#
loop_
_entity_poly.entity_id
_entity_poly.type
_entity_poly.pdbx_seq_one_letter_code
_entity_poly.pdbx_strand_id
1 'polypeptide(L)'
;MFEIHSNKANRFGWPGSAATVVAVVISSAMFCGSAYAADKAGTMPMDSMQMYQSMMSGMKGMESMKASGDTDHDFAMMMKMHHQSALDMANVELQHGKDPVLRNMAKAIIKSQTKEIKDFDKWLAKHPRPMMDAMPKSK
;
A
#
# COMPACT_ATOMS: atom_id res chain seq x y z
N MET A 1 36.74 -3.64 22.90
CA MET A 1 36.18 -2.45 23.56
C MET A 1 35.35 -1.74 22.48
N PHE A 2 34.07 -2.13 22.33
CA PHE A 2 33.17 -1.57 21.33
C PHE A 2 32.14 -0.69 22.06
N GLU A 3 32.22 0.61 21.85
CA GLU A 3 31.22 1.54 22.36
C GLU A 3 29.97 1.50 21.49
N ILE A 4 28.86 1.13 22.12
CA ILE A 4 27.53 1.16 21.52
C ILE A 4 26.99 2.58 21.67
N HIS A 5 26.93 3.35 20.55
CA HIS A 5 26.25 4.64 20.53
C HIS A 5 24.76 4.45 20.66
N SER A 6 24.24 4.91 21.79
CA SER A 6 22.82 5.00 22.12
C SER A 6 22.08 5.88 21.12
N ASN A 7 21.17 5.26 20.35
CA ASN A 7 20.26 5.95 19.46
C ASN A 7 19.08 6.51 20.28
N LYS A 8 18.95 7.82 20.28
CA LYS A 8 17.87 8.55 20.97
C LYS A 8 16.51 8.13 20.38
N ALA A 9 15.73 7.47 21.22
CA ALA A 9 14.35 7.10 20.93
C ALA A 9 13.50 8.31 20.56
N ASN A 10 12.82 8.22 19.44
CA ASN A 10 11.79 9.12 18.98
C ASN A 10 10.62 9.10 19.96
N ARG A 11 10.40 10.19 20.67
CA ARG A 11 9.23 10.38 21.55
C ARG A 11 8.01 10.67 20.70
N PHE A 12 7.31 9.63 20.29
CA PHE A 12 5.90 9.76 19.91
C PHE A 12 5.08 9.57 21.19
N GLY A 13 4.70 10.70 21.82
CA GLY A 13 3.83 10.71 22.96
C GLY A 13 2.38 10.44 22.54
N TRP A 14 1.89 9.27 22.85
CA TRP A 14 0.46 8.96 22.78
C TRP A 14 -0.16 9.30 24.14
N PRO A 15 -1.20 10.16 24.20
CA PRO A 15 -1.87 10.42 25.46
C PRO A 15 -2.72 9.21 25.84
N GLY A 16 -2.38 8.59 26.96
CA GLY A 16 -3.20 7.55 27.57
C GLY A 16 -4.51 8.15 28.06
N SER A 17 -5.63 7.67 27.56
CA SER A 17 -6.96 7.97 28.08
C SER A 17 -7.39 6.92 29.09
N ALA A 18 -7.63 7.39 30.29
CA ALA A 18 -8.17 6.65 31.41
C ALA A 18 -9.57 6.06 31.04
N ALA A 19 -9.75 4.80 31.38
CA ALA A 19 -11.02 4.11 31.29
C ALA A 19 -12.02 4.70 32.30
N THR A 20 -13.05 5.37 31.83
CA THR A 20 -14.24 5.70 32.63
C THR A 20 -15.33 4.69 32.29
N VAL A 21 -15.57 3.78 33.21
CA VAL A 21 -16.73 2.86 33.18
C VAL A 21 -17.95 3.68 33.51
N VAL A 22 -18.83 3.91 32.54
CA VAL A 22 -20.18 4.42 32.77
C VAL A 22 -21.18 3.27 32.56
N ALA A 23 -21.70 2.79 33.67
CA ALA A 23 -22.87 1.93 33.69
C ALA A 23 -24.11 2.75 33.27
N VAL A 24 -24.74 2.41 32.17
CA VAL A 24 -26.06 2.98 31.81
C VAL A 24 -27.09 1.89 31.82
N VAL A 25 -28.07 2.15 32.68
CA VAL A 25 -29.29 1.45 32.98
C VAL A 25 -30.12 1.19 31.73
N ILE A 26 -30.60 -0.04 31.60
CA ILE A 26 -31.55 -0.47 30.58
C ILE A 26 -32.91 0.16 30.95
N SER A 27 -33.41 1.02 30.10
CA SER A 27 -34.82 1.44 30.12
C SER A 27 -35.46 1.07 28.79
N SER A 28 -36.42 0.16 28.90
CA SER A 28 -37.25 -0.31 27.79
C SER A 28 -38.21 0.80 27.36
N ALA A 29 -38.16 1.17 26.07
CA ALA A 29 -39.32 1.82 25.44
C ALA A 29 -39.26 1.68 23.90
N MET A 30 -40.23 0.99 23.37
CA MET A 30 -40.97 1.16 22.11
C MET A 30 -40.21 1.22 20.79
N PHE A 31 -40.23 0.10 20.13
CA PHE A 31 -40.77 -0.17 18.79
C PHE A 31 -41.09 1.10 17.99
N CYS A 32 -40.15 1.58 17.22
CA CYS A 32 -40.42 2.34 16.03
C CYS A 32 -39.72 1.62 14.90
N GLY A 33 -40.50 0.92 14.08
CA GLY A 33 -40.02 0.18 12.93
C GLY A 33 -39.48 1.15 11.89
N SER A 34 -38.19 1.42 11.97
CA SER A 34 -37.45 1.91 10.81
C SER A 34 -37.15 0.69 9.97
N ALA A 35 -37.92 0.54 8.90
CA ALA A 35 -37.56 -0.35 7.81
C ALA A 35 -36.13 0.04 7.38
N TYR A 36 -35.13 -0.69 7.86
CA TYR A 36 -33.87 -0.75 7.18
C TYR A 36 -34.20 -1.37 5.82
N ALA A 37 -34.40 -0.50 4.85
CA ALA A 37 -34.39 -0.90 3.46
C ALA A 37 -33.13 -1.72 3.26
N ALA A 38 -33.30 -3.02 2.99
CA ALA A 38 -32.25 -3.85 2.44
C ALA A 38 -31.97 -3.29 1.04
N ASP A 39 -31.18 -2.20 1.04
CA ASP A 39 -30.76 -1.56 -0.17
C ASP A 39 -29.58 -2.36 -0.71
N LYS A 40 -29.89 -3.08 -1.77
CA LYS A 40 -29.03 -3.57 -2.83
C LYS A 40 -27.75 -4.27 -2.36
N ALA A 41 -27.64 -5.54 -2.70
CA ALA A 41 -26.37 -6.22 -2.90
C ALA A 41 -25.43 -5.25 -3.62
N GLY A 42 -24.54 -4.60 -2.83
CA GLY A 42 -23.84 -3.41 -3.24
C GLY A 42 -22.87 -3.72 -4.37
N THR A 43 -23.20 -3.33 -5.55
CA THR A 43 -22.20 -3.06 -6.57
C THR A 43 -21.25 -2.00 -5.98
N MET A 44 -19.96 -2.35 -5.84
CA MET A 44 -18.97 -1.37 -5.40
C MET A 44 -19.09 -0.11 -6.26
N PRO A 45 -19.02 1.09 -5.66
CA PRO A 45 -18.94 2.32 -6.43
C PRO A 45 -17.81 2.20 -7.48
N MET A 46 -18.03 2.78 -8.66
CA MET A 46 -17.07 2.67 -9.77
C MET A 46 -15.66 3.13 -9.37
N ASP A 47 -15.55 4.16 -8.56
CA ASP A 47 -14.29 4.72 -8.07
C ASP A 47 -13.56 3.73 -7.15
N SER A 48 -14.31 3.07 -6.24
CA SER A 48 -13.75 2.01 -5.37
C SER A 48 -13.33 0.78 -6.18
N MET A 49 -14.09 0.45 -7.21
CA MET A 49 -13.73 -0.64 -8.15
C MET A 49 -12.44 -0.31 -8.89
N GLN A 50 -12.27 0.92 -9.36
CA GLN A 50 -11.05 1.36 -10.05
C GLN A 50 -9.83 1.30 -9.12
N MET A 51 -9.98 1.73 -7.85
CA MET A 51 -8.93 1.60 -6.83
C MET A 51 -8.52 0.13 -6.65
N TYR A 52 -9.51 -0.75 -6.49
CA TYR A 52 -9.27 -2.19 -6.34
C TYR A 52 -8.59 -2.80 -7.58
N GLN A 53 -9.03 -2.43 -8.78
CA GLN A 53 -8.43 -2.90 -10.03
C GLN A 53 -6.97 -2.47 -10.17
N SER A 54 -6.62 -1.24 -9.78
CA SER A 54 -5.24 -0.73 -9.79
C SER A 54 -4.34 -1.60 -8.89
N MET A 55 -4.81 -1.93 -7.68
CA MET A 55 -4.10 -2.81 -6.76
C MET A 55 -3.95 -4.23 -7.33
N MET A 56 -5.04 -4.82 -7.82
CA MET A 56 -5.03 -6.19 -8.35
C MET A 56 -4.15 -6.35 -9.59
N SER A 57 -4.12 -5.32 -10.45
CA SER A 57 -3.24 -5.31 -11.62
C SER A 57 -1.76 -5.36 -11.22
N GLY A 58 -1.38 -4.57 -10.22
CA GLY A 58 -0.02 -4.59 -9.68
C GLY A 58 0.36 -5.95 -9.07
N MET A 59 -0.55 -6.55 -8.28
CA MET A 59 -0.34 -7.89 -7.70
C MET A 59 -0.16 -8.95 -8.78
N LYS A 60 -1.02 -8.97 -9.79
CA LYS A 60 -0.94 -9.91 -10.91
C LYS A 60 0.38 -9.75 -11.68
N GLY A 61 0.83 -8.53 -11.87
CA GLY A 61 2.13 -8.25 -12.47
C GLY A 61 3.28 -8.87 -11.68
N MET A 62 3.30 -8.67 -10.36
CA MET A 62 4.32 -9.27 -9.48
C MET A 62 4.25 -10.80 -9.44
N GLU A 63 3.05 -11.39 -9.40
CA GLU A 63 2.85 -12.85 -9.42
C GLU A 63 3.35 -13.49 -10.72
N SER A 64 3.18 -12.80 -11.85
CA SER A 64 3.63 -13.29 -13.16
C SER A 64 5.14 -13.17 -13.37
N MET A 65 5.83 -12.46 -12.49
CA MET A 65 7.28 -12.26 -12.57
C MET A 65 8.02 -13.56 -12.24
N LYS A 66 8.93 -13.96 -13.12
CA LYS A 66 9.84 -15.08 -12.84
C LYS A 66 11.06 -14.55 -12.12
N ALA A 67 11.45 -15.19 -11.03
CA ALA A 67 12.69 -14.90 -10.34
C ALA A 67 13.87 -15.01 -11.30
N SER A 68 14.81 -14.06 -11.20
CA SER A 68 16.03 -14.05 -12.02
C SER A 68 17.14 -14.89 -11.41
N GLY A 69 17.04 -15.20 -10.13
CA GLY A 69 18.11 -15.81 -9.33
C GLY A 69 19.09 -14.79 -8.75
N ASP A 70 18.89 -13.51 -9.03
CA ASP A 70 19.61 -12.38 -8.45
C ASP A 70 18.65 -11.58 -7.56
N THR A 71 18.91 -11.57 -6.27
CA THR A 71 18.05 -10.93 -5.27
C THR A 71 17.91 -9.43 -5.50
N ASP A 72 18.98 -8.75 -5.88
CA ASP A 72 18.96 -7.30 -6.09
C ASP A 72 18.17 -6.94 -7.36
N HIS A 73 18.32 -7.73 -8.41
CA HIS A 73 17.54 -7.58 -9.65
C HIS A 73 16.05 -7.83 -9.38
N ASP A 74 15.72 -8.91 -8.67
CA ASP A 74 14.34 -9.28 -8.35
C ASP A 74 13.70 -8.22 -7.44
N PHE A 75 14.43 -7.72 -6.44
CA PHE A 75 13.98 -6.61 -5.60
C PHE A 75 13.67 -5.36 -6.41
N ALA A 76 14.59 -4.93 -7.28
CA ALA A 76 14.40 -3.73 -8.10
C ALA A 76 13.18 -3.86 -9.03
N MET A 77 12.99 -5.01 -9.66
CA MET A 77 11.83 -5.30 -10.51
C MET A 77 10.52 -5.28 -9.73
N MET A 78 10.46 -5.98 -8.58
CA MET A 78 9.26 -6.06 -7.75
C MET A 78 8.89 -4.69 -7.19
N MET A 79 9.86 -3.93 -6.67
CA MET A 79 9.62 -2.60 -6.12
C MET A 79 9.16 -1.62 -7.19
N LYS A 80 9.73 -1.67 -8.39
CA LYS A 80 9.26 -0.87 -9.52
C LYS A 80 7.78 -1.13 -9.83
N MET A 81 7.36 -2.38 -9.90
CA MET A 81 5.96 -2.76 -10.16
C MET A 81 5.03 -2.35 -9.02
N HIS A 82 5.46 -2.53 -7.79
CA HIS A 82 4.74 -2.08 -6.60
C HIS A 82 4.52 -0.57 -6.61
N HIS A 83 5.55 0.21 -6.93
CA HIS A 83 5.46 1.65 -7.02
C HIS A 83 4.53 2.11 -8.15
N GLN A 84 4.57 1.43 -9.30
CA GLN A 84 3.63 1.73 -10.38
C GLN A 84 2.18 1.54 -9.94
N SER A 85 1.87 0.43 -9.27
CA SER A 85 0.53 0.18 -8.73
C SER A 85 0.11 1.27 -7.71
N ALA A 86 1.03 1.71 -6.86
CA ALA A 86 0.76 2.78 -5.91
C ALA A 86 0.53 4.14 -6.59
N LEU A 87 1.20 4.43 -7.71
CA LEU A 87 0.91 5.62 -8.54
C LEU A 87 -0.50 5.55 -9.11
N ASP A 88 -0.92 4.39 -9.61
CA ASP A 88 -2.26 4.21 -10.17
C ASP A 88 -3.34 4.43 -9.10
N MET A 89 -3.17 3.85 -7.90
CA MET A 89 -4.07 4.08 -6.77
C MET A 89 -4.07 5.55 -6.32
N ALA A 90 -2.92 6.20 -6.25
CA ALA A 90 -2.81 7.60 -5.86
C ALA A 90 -3.49 8.53 -6.87
N ASN A 91 -3.46 8.21 -8.15
CA ASN A 91 -4.19 8.94 -9.19
C ASN A 91 -5.71 8.79 -9.02
N VAL A 92 -6.21 7.59 -8.69
CA VAL A 92 -7.63 7.38 -8.39
C VAL A 92 -8.05 8.24 -7.18
N GLU A 93 -7.23 8.27 -6.11
CA GLU A 93 -7.49 9.13 -4.95
C GLU A 93 -7.54 10.61 -5.34
N LEU A 94 -6.65 11.09 -6.22
CA LEU A 94 -6.68 12.47 -6.69
C LEU A 94 -7.90 12.79 -7.56
N GLN A 95 -8.45 11.83 -8.27
CA GLN A 95 -9.61 12.03 -9.12
C GLN A 95 -10.93 12.00 -8.33
N HIS A 96 -11.06 11.08 -7.40
CA HIS A 96 -12.34 10.72 -6.77
C HIS A 96 -12.37 10.94 -5.25
N GLY A 97 -11.21 10.94 -4.58
CA GLY A 97 -11.11 11.15 -3.14
C GLY A 97 -11.53 12.55 -2.73
N LYS A 98 -12.18 12.65 -1.57
CA LYS A 98 -12.73 13.91 -1.05
C LYS A 98 -11.96 14.45 0.14
N ASP A 99 -11.26 13.56 0.86
CA ASP A 99 -10.49 13.96 2.03
C ASP A 99 -9.21 14.72 1.64
N PRO A 100 -9.02 15.96 2.12
CA PRO A 100 -7.87 16.77 1.73
C PRO A 100 -6.54 16.20 2.23
N VAL A 101 -6.53 15.47 3.34
CA VAL A 101 -5.32 14.85 3.90
C VAL A 101 -4.88 13.70 3.01
N LEU A 102 -5.81 12.80 2.64
CA LEU A 102 -5.53 11.67 1.75
C LEU A 102 -5.11 12.12 0.36
N ARG A 103 -5.76 13.15 -0.19
CA ARG A 103 -5.36 13.76 -1.47
C ARG A 103 -3.95 14.35 -1.43
N ASN A 104 -3.56 14.98 -0.32
CA ASN A 104 -2.19 15.49 -0.14
C ASN A 104 -1.18 14.35 -0.01
N MET A 105 -1.53 13.27 0.67
CA MET A 105 -0.70 12.06 0.74
C MET A 105 -0.53 11.43 -0.65
N ALA A 106 -1.58 11.34 -1.45
CA ALA A 106 -1.53 10.85 -2.82
C ALA A 106 -0.58 11.67 -3.70
N LYS A 107 -0.60 13.01 -3.61
CA LYS A 107 0.38 13.88 -4.30
C LYS A 107 1.81 13.60 -3.88
N ALA A 108 2.05 13.39 -2.58
CA ALA A 108 3.37 13.06 -2.07
C ALA A 108 3.86 11.70 -2.58
N ILE A 109 2.99 10.70 -2.61
CA ILE A 109 3.26 9.37 -3.18
C ILE A 109 3.64 9.49 -4.65
N ILE A 110 2.86 10.21 -5.46
CA ILE A 110 3.15 10.40 -6.88
C ILE A 110 4.53 11.03 -7.07
N LYS A 111 4.85 12.06 -6.30
CA LYS A 111 6.14 12.75 -6.40
C LYS A 111 7.32 11.84 -6.06
N SER A 112 7.25 11.13 -4.92
CA SER A 112 8.36 10.29 -4.44
C SER A 112 8.53 9.05 -5.33
N GLN A 113 7.45 8.33 -5.59
CA GLN A 113 7.55 7.05 -6.28
C GLN A 113 7.83 7.20 -7.77
N THR A 114 7.40 8.29 -8.41
CA THR A 114 7.86 8.59 -9.78
C THR A 114 9.37 8.74 -9.86
N LYS A 115 9.99 9.35 -8.84
CA LYS A 115 11.46 9.45 -8.79
C LYS A 115 12.09 8.08 -8.57
N GLU A 116 11.58 7.31 -7.64
CA GLU A 116 12.12 5.99 -7.28
C GLU A 116 12.00 5.00 -8.45
N ILE A 117 10.90 5.01 -9.20
CA ILE A 117 10.76 4.21 -10.43
C ILE A 117 11.89 4.54 -11.43
N LYS A 118 12.19 5.82 -11.63
CA LYS A 118 13.29 6.23 -12.51
C LYS A 118 14.65 5.77 -12.00
N ASP A 119 14.83 5.72 -10.68
CA ASP A 119 16.09 5.26 -10.10
C ASP A 119 16.22 3.73 -10.23
N PHE A 120 15.13 2.97 -10.06
CA PHE A 120 15.10 1.54 -10.39
C PHE A 120 15.36 1.29 -11.88
N ASP A 121 14.75 2.05 -12.77
CA ASP A 121 14.99 1.93 -14.22
C ASP A 121 16.47 2.12 -14.58
N LYS A 122 17.11 3.14 -13.99
CA LYS A 122 18.54 3.39 -14.20
C LYS A 122 19.41 2.26 -13.66
N TRP A 123 19.02 1.71 -12.50
CA TRP A 123 19.76 0.61 -11.91
C TRP A 123 19.61 -0.66 -12.76
N LEU A 124 18.39 -1.03 -13.13
CA LEU A 124 18.09 -2.20 -13.96
C LEU A 124 18.77 -2.12 -15.35
N ALA A 125 18.86 -0.93 -15.94
CA ALA A 125 19.55 -0.73 -17.21
C ALA A 125 21.06 -1.04 -17.12
N LYS A 126 21.67 -0.87 -15.94
CA LYS A 126 23.08 -1.19 -15.68
C LYS A 126 23.29 -2.63 -15.20
N HIS A 127 22.22 -3.29 -14.75
CA HIS A 127 22.25 -4.64 -14.21
C HIS A 127 21.21 -5.49 -14.96
N PRO A 128 21.48 -5.84 -16.22
CA PRO A 128 20.56 -6.65 -17.01
C PRO A 128 20.37 -8.00 -16.35
N ARG A 129 19.16 -8.57 -16.53
CA ARG A 129 18.80 -9.88 -15.96
C ARG A 129 19.88 -10.93 -16.35
N PRO A 130 20.38 -11.70 -15.38
CA PRO A 130 21.29 -12.81 -15.69
C PRO A 130 20.57 -13.80 -16.62
N MET A 131 21.21 -14.18 -17.72
CA MET A 131 20.70 -15.25 -18.58
C MET A 131 20.76 -16.56 -17.77
N MET A 132 19.62 -17.21 -17.56
CA MET A 132 19.54 -18.48 -16.82
C MET A 132 20.39 -19.60 -17.41
N ASP A 133 20.80 -19.48 -18.68
CA ASP A 133 21.69 -20.42 -19.36
C ASP A 133 23.16 -20.34 -18.90
N ALA A 134 23.52 -19.30 -18.14
CA ALA A 134 24.88 -19.11 -17.61
C ALA A 134 25.09 -19.71 -16.20
N MET A 135 24.06 -20.30 -15.57
CA MET A 135 24.26 -21.00 -14.32
C MET A 135 24.98 -22.33 -14.53
N PRO A 136 26.11 -22.59 -13.83
CA PRO A 136 26.74 -23.89 -13.89
C PRO A 136 25.74 -24.93 -13.37
N LYS A 137 25.42 -25.92 -14.21
CA LYS A 137 24.60 -27.05 -13.79
C LYS A 137 25.25 -27.65 -12.56
N SER A 138 24.53 -27.58 -11.42
CA SER A 138 24.98 -28.24 -10.19
C SER A 138 25.28 -29.71 -10.47
N LYS A 139 26.53 -30.13 -10.21
CA LYS A 139 26.93 -31.53 -10.23
C LYS A 139 26.28 -32.27 -9.05
#